data_aa1431629a1dc1659474721664abd07d
#
_entry.id   aa1431629a1dc1659474721664abd07d
#
_cell.length_a   1.000
_cell.length_b   1.000
_cell.length_c   1.000
_cell.angle_alpha   90.00
_cell.angle_beta   90.00
_cell.angle_gamma   90.00
#
_symmetry.space_group_name_H-M   'P 1'
#
loop_
_entity.id
_entity.type
_entity.pdbx_description
1 polymer ?
#
loop_
_entity_poly.entity_id
_entity_poly.type
_entity_poly.pdbx_seq_one_letter_code
_entity_poly.pdbx_strand_id
1 'polypeptide(L)'
;MTSLLVLALLSAPGMPADDFSTRVQQAKLTEGAKGGSEYQKQMWAAIGDRTTDALKSCIATLPKPDKSPFTLVADVHADGSLGRVEVRAPTDVATCLQSRFASWKLPAPPASPAPYPIEVDFSITP
;
A
#
# COMPACT_ATOMS: atom_id res chain seq x y z
N MET A 1 -19.92 53.09 -0.46
CA MET A 1 -20.73 51.92 -0.79
C MET A 1 -19.88 50.84 -1.35
N THR A 2 -19.45 50.03 -0.50
CA THR A 2 -18.49 48.98 -0.80
C THR A 2 -19.23 47.70 -1.09
N SER A 3 -19.22 47.31 -2.31
CA SER A 3 -19.51 45.93 -2.68
C SER A 3 -18.43 45.05 -2.14
N LEU A 4 -18.73 44.41 -1.07
CA LEU A 4 -17.93 43.28 -0.66
C LEU A 4 -18.22 42.12 -1.57
N LEU A 5 -17.41 41.97 -2.57
CA LEU A 5 -17.27 40.70 -3.24
C LEU A 5 -16.54 39.80 -2.27
N VAL A 6 -17.31 39.10 -1.49
CA VAL A 6 -16.80 37.89 -0.89
C VAL A 6 -16.66 36.89 -2.03
N LEU A 7 -15.51 36.88 -2.62
CA LEU A 7 -15.08 35.70 -3.33
C LEU A 7 -14.92 34.62 -2.28
N ALA A 8 -15.95 33.89 -2.06
CA ALA A 8 -15.79 32.59 -1.51
C ALA A 8 -14.95 31.82 -2.53
N LEU A 9 -13.68 31.81 -2.33
CA LEU A 9 -12.84 30.78 -2.89
C LEU A 9 -13.30 29.48 -2.29
N LEU A 10 -14.35 28.99 -2.82
CA LEU A 10 -14.53 27.60 -2.90
C LEU A 10 -13.29 27.10 -3.67
N SER A 11 -12.28 26.72 -2.93
CA SER A 11 -11.44 25.69 -3.41
C SER A 11 -12.42 24.67 -3.93
N ALA A 12 -12.53 24.58 -5.24
CA ALA A 12 -13.35 23.56 -5.81
C ALA A 12 -13.06 22.30 -4.99
N PRO A 13 -14.07 21.68 -4.41
CA PRO A 13 -13.88 20.33 -3.98
C PRO A 13 -13.65 19.56 -5.25
N GLY A 14 -12.46 19.67 -5.75
CA GLY A 14 -11.91 18.62 -6.52
C GLY A 14 -12.30 17.40 -5.72
N MET A 15 -12.79 16.37 -6.35
CA MET A 15 -13.04 15.09 -5.75
C MET A 15 -11.99 14.88 -4.66
N PRO A 16 -12.40 14.51 -3.44
CA PRO A 16 -11.42 14.19 -2.42
C PRO A 16 -10.40 13.29 -3.07
N ALA A 17 -9.14 13.69 -3.00
CA ALA A 17 -8.06 12.90 -3.53
C ALA A 17 -8.33 11.46 -3.09
N ASP A 18 -8.42 10.54 -4.03
CA ASP A 18 -8.60 9.14 -3.71
C ASP A 18 -7.50 8.77 -2.70
N ASP A 19 -7.90 8.46 -1.50
CA ASP A 19 -6.98 8.18 -0.40
C ASP A 19 -5.99 7.08 -0.77
N PHE A 20 -6.46 6.06 -1.46
CA PHE A 20 -5.60 4.98 -1.94
C PHE A 20 -4.55 5.47 -2.92
N SER A 21 -4.94 6.25 -3.92
CA SER A 21 -4.00 6.82 -4.90
C SER A 21 -2.97 7.73 -4.24
N THR A 22 -3.38 8.53 -3.27
CA THR A 22 -2.48 9.38 -2.49
C THR A 22 -1.48 8.53 -1.73
N ARG A 23 -1.92 7.44 -1.12
CA ARG A 23 -1.04 6.53 -0.38
C ARG A 23 -0.01 5.87 -1.31
N VAL A 24 -0.42 5.46 -2.50
CA VAL A 24 0.49 4.92 -3.52
C VAL A 24 1.56 5.94 -3.88
N GLN A 25 1.17 7.17 -4.15
CA GLN A 25 2.12 8.24 -4.50
C GLN A 25 3.11 8.53 -3.37
N GLN A 26 2.63 8.60 -2.14
CA GLN A 26 3.48 8.82 -0.97
C GLN A 26 4.49 7.67 -0.79
N ALA A 27 4.04 6.44 -0.96
CA ALA A 27 4.92 5.28 -0.87
C ALA A 27 6.00 5.30 -1.95
N LYS A 28 5.64 5.65 -3.19
CA LYS A 28 6.61 5.75 -4.29
C LYS A 28 7.65 6.85 -4.04
N LEU A 29 7.22 8.00 -3.54
CA LEU A 29 8.14 9.07 -3.16
C LEU A 29 9.09 8.64 -2.05
N THR A 30 8.59 7.92 -1.08
CA THR A 30 9.37 7.40 0.04
C THR A 30 10.39 6.36 -0.43
N GLU A 31 10.02 5.47 -1.35
CA GLU A 31 10.95 4.51 -1.96
C GLU A 31 12.10 5.20 -2.67
N GLY A 32 11.84 6.31 -3.35
CA GLY A 32 12.84 7.09 -4.06
C GLY A 32 13.67 8.00 -3.18
N ALA A 33 13.30 8.17 -1.91
CA ALA A 33 14.02 9.01 -0.97
C ALA A 33 15.20 8.26 -0.35
N LYS A 34 16.03 9.00 0.39
CA LYS A 34 17.18 8.42 1.08
C LYS A 34 16.77 7.26 2.00
N GLY A 35 17.44 6.14 1.86
CA GLY A 35 17.16 4.93 2.64
C GLY A 35 16.04 4.05 2.08
N GLY A 36 15.26 4.53 1.11
CA GLY A 36 14.15 3.78 0.54
C GLY A 36 14.57 2.53 -0.21
N SER A 37 15.56 2.64 -1.06
CA SER A 37 16.10 1.51 -1.82
C SER A 37 16.67 0.43 -0.89
N GLU A 38 17.38 0.82 0.15
CA GLU A 38 17.94 -0.11 1.13
C GLU A 38 16.84 -0.82 1.90
N TYR A 39 15.81 -0.10 2.32
CA TYR A 39 14.69 -0.71 3.02
C TYR A 39 13.95 -1.71 2.13
N GLN A 40 13.75 -1.40 0.84
CA GLN A 40 13.13 -2.32 -0.11
C GLN A 40 13.89 -3.65 -0.18
N LYS A 41 15.21 -3.60 -0.23
CA LYS A 41 16.04 -4.81 -0.23
C LYS A 41 15.86 -5.62 1.04
N GLN A 42 15.87 -4.97 2.19
CA GLN A 42 15.68 -5.64 3.48
C GLN A 42 14.30 -6.27 3.58
N MET A 43 13.27 -5.54 3.16
CA MET A 43 11.89 -6.00 3.18
C MET A 43 11.72 -7.26 2.33
N TRP A 44 12.17 -7.23 1.08
CA TRP A 44 12.03 -8.37 0.18
C TRP A 44 12.89 -9.56 0.61
N ALA A 45 14.05 -9.33 1.20
CA ALA A 45 14.85 -10.41 1.78
C ALA A 45 14.11 -11.09 2.94
N ALA A 46 13.34 -10.33 3.71
CA ALA A 46 12.61 -10.86 4.86
C ALA A 46 11.29 -11.54 4.49
N ILE A 47 10.53 -10.98 3.54
CA ILE A 47 9.16 -11.44 3.28
C ILE A 47 8.91 -11.93 1.84
N GLY A 48 9.90 -11.90 0.96
CA GLY A 48 9.72 -12.25 -0.45
C GLY A 48 9.16 -13.66 -0.63
N ASP A 49 9.78 -14.65 -0.04
CA ASP A 49 9.34 -16.05 -0.14
C ASP A 49 7.98 -16.25 0.54
N ARG A 50 7.79 -15.64 1.69
CA ARG A 50 6.50 -15.70 2.41
C ARG A 50 5.37 -15.12 1.58
N THR A 51 5.63 -14.01 0.90
CA THR A 51 4.65 -13.37 0.02
C THR A 51 4.28 -14.28 -1.14
N THR A 52 5.27 -14.88 -1.80
CA THR A 52 5.04 -15.82 -2.89
C THR A 52 4.24 -17.03 -2.42
N ASP A 53 4.59 -17.61 -1.29
CA ASP A 53 3.91 -18.77 -0.74
C ASP A 53 2.45 -18.44 -0.35
N ALA A 54 2.24 -17.29 0.26
CA ALA A 54 0.90 -16.83 0.62
C ALA A 54 0.02 -16.62 -0.62
N LEU A 55 0.58 -16.00 -1.66
CA LEU A 55 -0.14 -15.78 -2.92
C LEU A 55 -0.52 -17.10 -3.59
N LYS A 56 0.41 -18.04 -3.67
CA LYS A 56 0.14 -19.38 -4.21
C LYS A 56 -0.95 -20.10 -3.41
N SER A 57 -0.89 -20.00 -2.09
CA SER A 57 -1.90 -20.61 -1.21
C SER A 57 -3.27 -19.98 -1.41
N CYS A 58 -3.35 -18.66 -1.51
CA CYS A 58 -4.60 -17.95 -1.79
C CYS A 58 -5.21 -18.42 -3.12
N ILE A 59 -4.40 -18.53 -4.17
CA ILE A 59 -4.87 -18.98 -5.48
C ILE A 59 -5.35 -20.43 -5.41
N ALA A 60 -4.62 -21.30 -4.71
CA ALA A 60 -4.93 -22.73 -4.64
C ALA A 60 -6.19 -23.03 -3.82
N THR A 61 -6.54 -22.19 -2.85
CA THR A 61 -7.66 -22.47 -1.94
C THR A 61 -8.98 -21.80 -2.33
N LEU A 62 -8.95 -20.86 -3.26
CA LEU A 62 -10.15 -20.17 -3.73
C LEU A 62 -10.82 -20.97 -4.86
N PRO A 63 -12.17 -21.05 -4.88
CA PRO A 63 -12.89 -21.83 -5.92
C PRO A 63 -12.69 -21.26 -7.33
N LYS A 64 -12.69 -19.95 -7.46
CA LYS A 64 -12.54 -19.24 -8.74
C LYS A 64 -11.61 -18.06 -8.54
N PRO A 65 -10.29 -18.28 -8.41
CA PRO A 65 -9.38 -17.18 -8.09
C PRO A 65 -9.34 -16.14 -9.21
N ASP A 66 -9.58 -14.90 -8.85
CA ASP A 66 -9.41 -13.77 -9.75
C ASP A 66 -7.95 -13.33 -9.68
N LYS A 67 -7.22 -13.60 -10.77
CA LYS A 67 -5.78 -13.33 -10.87
C LYS A 67 -5.46 -11.97 -11.49
N SER A 68 -6.42 -11.06 -11.53
CA SER A 68 -6.19 -9.69 -12.02
C SER A 68 -5.12 -9.00 -11.19
N PRO A 69 -4.31 -8.15 -11.81
CA PRO A 69 -3.31 -7.38 -11.06
C PRO A 69 -3.95 -6.52 -9.97
N PHE A 70 -3.23 -6.35 -8.88
CA PHE A 70 -3.69 -5.48 -7.80
C PHE A 70 -2.50 -4.83 -7.10
N THR A 71 -2.78 -3.76 -6.38
CA THR A 71 -1.79 -3.03 -5.59
C THR A 71 -2.18 -3.12 -4.12
N LEU A 72 -1.17 -3.34 -3.27
CA LEU A 72 -1.32 -3.32 -1.82
C LEU A 72 -0.59 -2.10 -1.27
N VAL A 73 -1.23 -1.38 -0.35
CA VAL A 73 -0.59 -0.33 0.42
C VAL A 73 -0.71 -0.64 1.90
N ALA A 74 0.29 -0.22 2.66
CA ALA A 74 0.30 -0.41 4.11
C ALA A 74 1.17 0.65 4.78
N ASP A 75 0.97 0.82 6.06
CA ASP A 75 1.85 1.58 6.93
C ASP A 75 2.71 0.61 7.73
N VAL A 76 4.00 0.85 7.76
CA VAL A 76 4.93 0.07 8.59
C VAL A 76 5.26 0.90 9.82
N HIS A 77 4.92 0.37 10.99
CA HIS A 77 5.24 1.03 12.27
C HIS A 77 6.70 0.83 12.64
N ALA A 78 7.18 1.58 13.61
CA ALA A 78 8.59 1.55 14.01
C ALA A 78 9.07 0.15 14.42
N ASP A 79 8.18 -0.68 14.95
CA ASP A 79 8.49 -2.07 15.33
C ASP A 79 8.34 -3.07 14.20
N GLY A 80 7.97 -2.62 13.00
CA GLY A 80 7.73 -3.47 11.83
C GLY A 80 6.31 -4.00 11.70
N SER A 81 5.44 -3.78 12.68
CA SER A 81 4.03 -4.16 12.55
C SER A 81 3.33 -3.32 11.49
N LEU A 82 2.27 -3.86 10.91
CA LEU A 82 1.57 -3.25 9.79
C LEU A 82 0.23 -2.66 10.21
N GLY A 83 -0.11 -1.51 9.65
CA GLY A 83 -1.40 -0.88 9.80
C GLY A 83 -1.98 -0.47 8.47
N ARG A 84 -3.29 -0.24 8.45
CA ARG A 84 -4.03 0.22 7.28
C ARG A 84 -3.68 -0.51 5.99
N VAL A 85 -3.65 -1.84 6.04
CA VAL A 85 -3.37 -2.67 4.86
C VAL A 85 -4.59 -2.65 3.96
N GLU A 86 -4.46 -2.12 2.76
CA GLU A 86 -5.54 -2.00 1.79
C GLU A 86 -5.10 -2.52 0.42
N VAL A 87 -6.04 -3.00 -0.35
CA VAL A 87 -5.79 -3.48 -1.72
C VAL A 87 -6.75 -2.84 -2.72
N ARG A 88 -6.25 -2.66 -3.92
CA ARG A 88 -7.03 -2.25 -5.08
C ARG A 88 -6.45 -2.93 -6.35
N ALA A 89 -7.26 -3.63 -7.14
CA ALA A 89 -8.68 -3.93 -6.96
C ALA A 89 -8.88 -5.04 -5.93
N PRO A 90 -10.00 -4.99 -5.17
CA PRO A 90 -10.24 -5.93 -4.09
C PRO A 90 -10.82 -7.26 -4.60
N THR A 91 -10.05 -7.96 -5.41
CA THR A 91 -10.41 -9.32 -5.85
C THR A 91 -10.35 -10.29 -4.67
N ASP A 92 -10.88 -11.50 -4.85
CA ASP A 92 -10.80 -12.53 -3.82
C ASP A 92 -9.34 -12.89 -3.48
N VAL A 93 -8.48 -12.97 -4.48
CA VAL A 93 -7.04 -13.22 -4.28
C VAL A 93 -6.40 -12.07 -3.52
N ALA A 94 -6.66 -10.83 -3.93
CA ALA A 94 -6.10 -9.65 -3.27
C ALA A 94 -6.54 -9.56 -1.80
N THR A 95 -7.80 -9.81 -1.53
CA THR A 95 -8.35 -9.79 -0.17
C THR A 95 -7.78 -10.91 0.70
N CYS A 96 -7.58 -12.09 0.13
CA CYS A 96 -6.92 -13.20 0.81
C CYS A 96 -5.49 -12.83 1.21
N LEU A 97 -4.72 -12.27 0.27
CA LEU A 97 -3.35 -11.84 0.56
C LEU A 97 -3.30 -10.70 1.57
N GLN A 98 -4.19 -9.72 1.45
CA GLN A 98 -4.30 -8.61 2.39
C GLN A 98 -4.44 -9.11 3.83
N SER A 99 -5.32 -10.06 4.05
CA SER A 99 -5.58 -10.64 5.37
C SER A 99 -4.33 -11.31 5.95
N ARG A 100 -3.59 -12.03 5.14
CA ARG A 100 -2.36 -12.70 5.59
C ARG A 100 -1.24 -11.69 5.84
N PHE A 101 -1.06 -10.77 4.91
CA PHE A 101 -0.02 -9.75 4.97
C PHE A 101 -0.15 -8.89 6.23
N ALA A 102 -1.37 -8.55 6.60
CA ALA A 102 -1.66 -7.70 7.76
C ALA A 102 -1.14 -8.27 9.09
N SER A 103 -0.94 -9.58 9.17
CA SER A 103 -0.44 -10.25 10.38
C SER A 103 1.07 -10.34 10.45
N TRP A 104 1.79 -9.94 9.40
CA TRP A 104 3.24 -10.08 9.35
C TRP A 104 3.94 -8.92 10.03
N LYS A 105 5.20 -9.17 10.36
CA LYS A 105 6.10 -8.17 10.89
C LYS A 105 7.25 -8.01 9.91
N LEU A 106 7.47 -6.77 9.46
CA LEU A 106 8.53 -6.43 8.54
C LEU A 106 9.76 -5.94 9.32
N PRO A 107 10.93 -5.83 8.66
CA PRO A 107 12.05 -5.14 9.28
C PRO A 107 11.66 -3.73 9.72
N ALA A 108 12.28 -3.24 10.78
CA ALA A 108 12.06 -1.87 11.24
C ALA A 108 12.38 -0.88 10.10
N PRO A 109 11.46 0.03 9.78
CA PRO A 109 11.68 0.97 8.69
C PRO A 109 12.56 2.14 9.12
N PRO A 110 13.01 2.97 8.15
CA PRO A 110 13.58 4.27 8.49
C PRO A 110 12.66 5.05 9.44
N ALA A 111 13.26 5.88 10.30
CA ALA A 111 12.52 6.61 11.30
C ALA A 111 11.55 7.65 10.72
N SER A 112 11.79 8.09 9.51
CA SER A 112 10.99 9.10 8.83
C SER A 112 10.75 8.72 7.36
N PRO A 113 9.52 8.88 6.85
CA PRO A 113 8.31 9.30 7.55
C PRO A 113 7.78 8.23 8.50
N ALA A 114 6.98 8.63 9.48
CA ALA A 114 6.38 7.70 10.44
C ALA A 114 4.87 7.96 10.51
N PRO A 115 4.01 6.95 10.27
CA PRO A 115 4.38 5.59 9.86
C PRO A 115 5.00 5.57 8.47
N TYR A 116 5.76 4.54 8.18
CA TYR A 116 6.46 4.41 6.91
C TYR A 116 5.54 3.80 5.85
N PRO A 117 5.23 4.51 4.75
CA PRO A 117 4.31 4.00 3.75
C PRO A 117 5.02 3.05 2.79
N ILE A 118 4.37 1.93 2.50
CA ILE A 118 4.82 1.00 1.45
C ILE A 118 3.70 0.74 0.46
N GLU A 119 4.08 0.41 -0.77
CA GLU A 119 3.19 -0.08 -1.79
C GLU A 119 3.84 -1.26 -2.51
N VAL A 120 3.01 -2.22 -2.89
CA VAL A 120 3.47 -3.39 -3.64
C VAL A 120 2.49 -3.66 -4.76
N ASP A 121 3.03 -3.74 -5.98
CA ASP A 121 2.25 -4.10 -7.17
C ASP A 121 2.38 -5.59 -7.42
N PHE A 122 1.24 -6.27 -7.55
CA PHE A 122 1.18 -7.69 -7.83
C PHE A 122 0.68 -7.94 -9.25
N SER A 123 1.43 -8.73 -9.98
CA SER A 123 1.08 -9.18 -11.31
C SER A 123 1.21 -10.70 -11.32
N ILE A 124 0.10 -11.36 -11.57
CA ILE A 124 0.06 -12.82 -11.54
C ILE A 124 0.07 -13.30 -12.99
N THR A 125 1.15 -13.97 -13.37
CA THR A 125 1.21 -14.62 -14.69
C THR A 125 0.46 -15.95 -14.66
N PRO A 126 -0.30 -16.24 -15.73
CA PRO A 126 -1.00 -17.53 -15.83
C PRO A 126 -0.04 -18.71 -15.83
#